data_125b2f4a642185c0ee51bea0ea09424f
#
_entry.id   125b2f4a642185c0ee51bea0ea09424f
#
_cell.length_a   1.000
_cell.length_b   1.000
_cell.length_c   1.000
_cell.angle_alpha   90.00
_cell.angle_beta   90.00
_cell.angle_gamma   90.00
#
_symmetry.space_group_name_H-M   'P 1'
#
loop_
_entity.id
_entity.type
_entity.pdbx_description
1 polymer ?
#
loop_
_entity_poly.entity_id
_entity_poly.type
_entity_poly.pdbx_seq_one_letter_code
_entity_poly.pdbx_strand_id
1 'polypeptide(L)'
;MEIVNDNQNHGDMTVFASRNEPALDPVLFAIRRLEEVVERETRLLLEGQTVDLADINANKSRGLRDFNKAMGRAAKTVDTSALKSLQPFLDNLRQKLDRNCDALKLHLRAVTELTGLIRDALETQEADGTYTIHQLRDGQGA
;
A
#
# COMPACT_ATOMS: atom_id res chain seq x y z
N MET A 1 27.89 -17.57 -35.72
CA MET A 1 27.59 -17.28 -35.33
C MET A 1 26.89 -16.67 -34.79
N GLU A 2 26.32 -16.46 -34.17
CA GLU A 2 25.57 -15.93 -33.77
C GLU A 2 25.29 -15.49 -32.78
N ILE A 3 24.87 -14.94 -32.44
CA ILE A 3 24.59 -14.43 -31.61
C ILE A 3 23.73 -14.13 -31.08
N VAL A 4 23.37 -13.99 -30.50
CA VAL A 4 22.52 -13.94 -29.94
C VAL A 4 22.09 -13.09 -29.29
N ASN A 5 21.55 -12.57 -28.96
CA ASN A 5 21.08 -11.73 -28.45
C ASN A 5 20.39 -11.74 -27.54
N ASP A 6 20.13 -11.85 -27.03
CA ASP A 6 19.48 -12.03 -26.17
C ASP A 6 18.93 -11.16 -25.40
N ASN A 7 18.94 -10.51 -25.25
CA ASN A 7 18.60 -9.69 -24.48
C ASN A 7 17.37 -9.34 -24.35
N GLN A 8 16.73 -9.75 -24.75
CA GLN A 8 15.62 -9.40 -24.71
C GLN A 8 14.90 -9.52 -23.63
N ASN A 9 14.71 -10.03 -22.92
CA ASN A 9 14.07 -10.32 -21.91
C ASN A 9 14.27 -9.62 -20.81
N HIS A 10 14.64 -8.59 -20.74
CA HIS A 10 14.86 -7.96 -19.66
C HIS A 10 13.78 -7.73 -18.91
N GLY A 11 12.71 -7.61 -19.14
CA GLY A 11 11.69 -7.29 -18.34
C GLY A 11 10.94 -8.36 -17.78
N ASP A 12 11.09 -9.57 -18.18
CA ASP A 12 10.22 -10.59 -17.75
C ASP A 12 10.90 -11.53 -16.81
N MET A 13 11.26 -11.03 -15.66
CA MET A 13 11.90 -11.83 -14.65
C MET A 13 10.96 -12.88 -14.09
N THR A 14 9.65 -12.61 -14.12
CA THR A 14 8.66 -13.58 -13.66
C THR A 14 8.71 -14.84 -14.47
N VAL A 15 8.73 -14.70 -15.79
CA VAL A 15 8.79 -15.86 -16.67
C VAL A 15 10.10 -16.60 -16.48
N PHE A 16 11.19 -15.86 -16.31
CA PHE A 16 12.48 -16.48 -16.08
C PHE A 16 12.47 -17.29 -14.78
N ALA A 17 11.96 -16.71 -13.69
CA ALA A 17 11.91 -17.40 -12.42
C ALA A 17 11.01 -18.62 -12.48
N SER A 18 9.86 -18.51 -13.13
CA SER A 18 8.95 -19.64 -13.27
C SER A 18 9.58 -20.79 -14.02
N ARG A 19 10.33 -20.45 -15.05
CA ARG A 19 10.95 -21.48 -15.85
C ARG A 19 12.01 -22.23 -15.09
N ASN A 20 12.76 -21.53 -14.25
CA ASN A 20 13.84 -22.14 -13.51
C ASN A 20 13.40 -22.76 -12.19
N GLU A 21 12.36 -22.19 -11.58
CA GLU A 21 11.93 -22.68 -10.28
C GLU A 21 10.44 -22.44 -10.12
N PRO A 22 9.60 -23.34 -10.60
CA PRO A 22 8.14 -23.16 -10.52
C PRO A 22 7.61 -23.00 -9.10
N ALA A 23 8.33 -23.50 -8.11
CA ALA A 23 7.90 -23.37 -6.72
C ALA A 23 7.87 -21.90 -6.27
N LEU A 24 8.53 -21.00 -7.01
CA LEU A 24 8.52 -19.57 -6.70
C LEU A 24 7.33 -18.84 -7.33
N ASP A 25 6.58 -19.47 -8.21
CA ASP A 25 5.45 -18.81 -8.87
C ASP A 25 4.42 -18.27 -7.89
N PRO A 26 4.03 -19.01 -6.85
CA PRO A 26 3.08 -18.46 -5.89
C PRO A 26 3.61 -17.21 -5.17
N VAL A 27 4.92 -17.17 -4.91
CA VAL A 27 5.54 -16.00 -4.28
C VAL A 27 5.47 -14.80 -5.21
N LEU A 28 5.86 -15.00 -6.47
CA LEU A 28 5.85 -13.90 -7.45
C LEU A 28 4.43 -13.39 -7.69
N PHE A 29 3.47 -14.29 -7.72
CA PHE A 29 2.08 -13.92 -7.88
C PHE A 29 1.60 -13.09 -6.67
N ALA A 30 1.95 -13.54 -5.46
CA ALA A 30 1.56 -12.83 -4.25
C ALA A 30 2.20 -11.45 -4.18
N ILE A 31 3.47 -11.33 -4.59
CA ILE A 31 4.16 -10.04 -4.64
C ILE A 31 3.41 -9.10 -5.58
N ARG A 32 3.08 -9.56 -6.78
CA ARG A 32 2.42 -8.72 -7.77
C ARG A 32 1.07 -8.24 -7.28
N ARG A 33 0.29 -9.13 -6.67
CA ARG A 33 -1.02 -8.75 -6.16
C ARG A 33 -0.91 -7.72 -5.04
N LEU A 34 0.05 -7.91 -4.14
CA LEU A 34 0.25 -6.98 -3.05
C LEU A 34 0.70 -5.62 -3.58
N GLU A 35 1.59 -5.62 -4.57
CA GLU A 35 2.03 -4.38 -5.19
C GLU A 35 0.86 -3.61 -5.79
N GLU A 36 -0.05 -4.29 -6.45
CA GLU A 36 -1.20 -3.63 -7.06
C GLU A 36 -2.06 -2.92 -6.03
N VAL A 37 -2.33 -3.59 -4.90
CA VAL A 37 -3.13 -2.99 -3.84
C VAL A 37 -2.42 -1.79 -3.24
N VAL A 38 -1.13 -1.94 -2.94
CA VAL A 38 -0.33 -0.90 -2.30
C VAL A 38 -0.18 0.32 -3.21
N GLU A 39 0.12 0.09 -4.48
CA GLU A 39 0.29 1.19 -5.42
C GLU A 39 -1.01 1.94 -5.67
N ARG A 40 -2.12 1.22 -5.69
CA ARG A 40 -3.42 1.86 -5.86
C ARG A 40 -3.71 2.80 -4.69
N GLU A 41 -3.48 2.34 -3.47
CA GLU A 41 -3.69 3.18 -2.31
C GLU A 41 -2.77 4.41 -2.34
N THR A 42 -1.49 4.19 -2.63
CA THR A 42 -0.52 5.28 -2.70
C THR A 42 -0.98 6.34 -3.70
N ARG A 43 -1.41 5.91 -4.87
CA ARG A 43 -1.86 6.83 -5.90
C ARG A 43 -3.08 7.62 -5.46
N LEU A 44 -4.07 6.93 -4.88
CA LEU A 44 -5.29 7.61 -4.43
C LEU A 44 -4.99 8.62 -3.33
N LEU A 45 -4.11 8.28 -2.41
CA LEU A 45 -3.73 9.19 -1.33
C LEU A 45 -3.00 10.41 -1.88
N LEU A 46 -2.07 10.22 -2.80
CA LEU A 46 -1.30 11.32 -3.37
C LEU A 46 -2.15 12.23 -4.26
N GLU A 47 -3.18 11.67 -4.87
CA GLU A 47 -4.10 12.46 -5.69
C GLU A 47 -5.19 13.15 -4.86
N GLY A 48 -5.19 12.94 -3.56
CA GLY A 48 -6.17 13.56 -2.69
C GLY A 48 -7.57 13.01 -2.84
N GLN A 49 -7.70 11.79 -3.35
CA GLN A 49 -9.01 11.21 -3.56
C GLN A 49 -9.52 10.52 -2.31
N THR A 50 -10.84 10.38 -2.23
CA THR A 50 -11.44 9.65 -1.12
C THR A 50 -11.04 8.18 -1.20
N VAL A 51 -10.59 7.64 -0.07
CA VAL A 51 -10.11 6.28 0.00
C VAL A 51 -10.88 5.53 1.06
N ASP A 52 -11.38 4.36 0.70
CA ASP A 52 -11.97 3.45 1.69
C ASP A 52 -10.83 2.69 2.36
N LEU A 53 -10.34 3.26 3.46
CA LEU A 53 -9.19 2.70 4.15
C LEU A 53 -9.47 1.31 4.73
N ALA A 54 -10.70 1.06 5.15
CA ALA A 54 -11.06 -0.24 5.70
C ALA A 54 -10.95 -1.33 4.65
N ASP A 55 -11.47 -1.06 3.45
CA ASP A 55 -11.42 -2.00 2.35
C ASP A 55 -9.98 -2.25 1.90
N ILE A 56 -9.20 -1.17 1.77
CA ILE A 56 -7.81 -1.30 1.36
C ILE A 56 -7.00 -2.03 2.41
N ASN A 57 -7.23 -1.76 3.69
CA ASN A 57 -6.53 -2.47 4.75
C ASN A 57 -6.84 -3.96 4.73
N ALA A 58 -8.09 -4.33 4.48
CA ALA A 58 -8.46 -5.73 4.38
C ALA A 58 -7.74 -6.40 3.21
N ASN A 59 -7.65 -5.73 2.08
CA ASN A 59 -6.96 -6.25 0.91
C ASN A 59 -5.46 -6.36 1.14
N LYS A 60 -4.85 -5.37 1.79
CA LYS A 60 -3.43 -5.43 2.12
C LYS A 60 -3.14 -6.56 3.10
N SER A 61 -3.98 -6.74 4.11
CA SER A 61 -3.80 -7.81 5.08
C SER A 61 -3.89 -9.18 4.42
N ARG A 62 -4.85 -9.33 3.51
CA ARG A 62 -4.99 -10.57 2.77
C ARG A 62 -3.76 -10.82 1.90
N GLY A 63 -3.30 -9.77 1.22
CA GLY A 63 -2.12 -9.88 0.37
C GLY A 63 -0.87 -10.25 1.15
N LEU A 64 -0.69 -9.65 2.33
CA LEU A 64 0.45 -9.98 3.19
C LEU A 64 0.37 -11.42 3.70
N ARG A 65 -0.84 -11.86 4.05
CA ARG A 65 -1.02 -13.24 4.51
C ARG A 65 -0.69 -14.23 3.40
N ASP A 66 -1.16 -13.96 2.19
CA ASP A 66 -0.89 -14.82 1.04
C ASP A 66 0.60 -14.85 0.73
N PHE A 67 1.25 -13.70 0.79
CA PHE A 67 2.69 -13.61 0.57
C PHE A 67 3.44 -14.42 1.63
N ASN A 68 3.09 -14.27 2.90
CA ASN A 68 3.77 -15.00 3.96
C ASN A 68 3.61 -16.51 3.81
N LYS A 69 2.42 -16.96 3.41
CA LYS A 69 2.19 -18.37 3.18
C LYS A 69 3.03 -18.89 2.01
N ALA A 70 3.06 -18.13 0.92
CA ALA A 70 3.83 -18.54 -0.25
C ALA A 70 5.32 -18.58 0.05
N MET A 71 5.83 -17.57 0.76
CA MET A 71 7.24 -17.54 1.16
C MET A 71 7.58 -18.72 2.08
N GLY A 72 6.70 -19.00 3.04
CA GLY A 72 6.93 -20.12 3.96
C GLY A 72 7.02 -21.46 3.24
N ARG A 73 6.18 -21.67 2.24
CA ARG A 73 6.22 -22.89 1.45
C ARG A 73 7.49 -22.95 0.59
N ALA A 74 7.81 -21.84 -0.06
CA ALA A 74 8.99 -21.78 -0.91
C ALA A 74 10.26 -22.03 -0.11
N ALA A 75 10.35 -21.46 1.09
CA ALA A 75 11.52 -21.65 1.93
C ALA A 75 11.77 -23.10 2.30
N LYS A 76 10.72 -23.92 2.28
CA LYS A 76 10.85 -25.34 2.62
C LYS A 76 11.14 -26.21 1.41
N THR A 77 10.86 -25.72 0.21
CA THR A 77 10.91 -26.57 -0.98
C THR A 77 12.01 -26.20 -1.96
N VAL A 78 12.54 -24.98 -1.91
CA VAL A 78 13.57 -24.55 -2.84
C VAL A 78 14.87 -24.30 -2.10
N ASP A 79 15.99 -24.34 -2.81
CA ASP A 79 17.27 -24.13 -2.19
C ASP A 79 17.55 -22.64 -2.03
N THR A 80 18.62 -22.33 -1.32
CA THR A 80 19.01 -20.95 -1.02
C THR A 80 19.28 -20.15 -2.27
N SER A 81 19.86 -20.77 -3.27
CA SER A 81 20.17 -20.09 -4.52
C SER A 81 18.90 -19.62 -5.22
N ALA A 82 17.89 -20.48 -5.27
CA ALA A 82 16.61 -20.10 -5.87
C ALA A 82 15.94 -18.99 -5.06
N LEU A 83 15.98 -19.07 -3.74
CA LEU A 83 15.40 -18.01 -2.90
C LEU A 83 16.08 -16.67 -3.14
N LYS A 84 17.39 -16.66 -3.36
CA LYS A 84 18.12 -15.44 -3.62
C LYS A 84 17.67 -14.77 -4.91
N SER A 85 17.14 -15.54 -5.85
CA SER A 85 16.66 -14.96 -7.10
C SER A 85 15.44 -14.06 -6.88
N LEU A 86 14.80 -14.16 -5.72
CA LEU A 86 13.66 -13.30 -5.39
C LEU A 86 14.09 -11.91 -4.92
N GLN A 87 15.38 -11.70 -4.62
CA GLN A 87 15.84 -10.45 -4.03
C GLN A 87 15.40 -9.20 -4.79
N PRO A 88 15.55 -9.12 -6.11
CA PRO A 88 15.11 -7.92 -6.82
C PRO A 88 13.61 -7.66 -6.68
N PHE A 89 12.82 -8.72 -6.66
CA PHE A 89 11.36 -8.58 -6.52
C PHE A 89 11.01 -8.10 -5.11
N LEU A 90 11.70 -8.62 -4.11
CA LEU A 90 11.47 -8.22 -2.72
C LEU A 90 11.91 -6.78 -2.49
N ASP A 91 13.03 -6.38 -3.08
CA ASP A 91 13.50 -4.99 -2.96
C ASP A 91 12.50 -4.04 -3.58
N ASN A 92 11.94 -4.40 -4.72
CA ASN A 92 10.96 -3.57 -5.40
C ASN A 92 9.66 -3.46 -4.57
N LEU A 93 9.21 -4.57 -4.02
CA LEU A 93 8.04 -4.57 -3.14
C LEU A 93 8.29 -3.68 -1.93
N ARG A 94 9.48 -3.78 -1.34
CA ARG A 94 9.82 -2.98 -0.18
C ARG A 94 9.76 -1.49 -0.49
N GLN A 95 10.30 -1.08 -1.64
CA GLN A 95 10.23 0.32 -2.03
C GLN A 95 8.81 0.81 -2.17
N LYS A 96 7.93 -0.01 -2.72
CA LYS A 96 6.53 0.35 -2.88
C LYS A 96 5.81 0.45 -1.53
N LEU A 97 6.15 -0.44 -0.62
CA LEU A 97 5.59 -0.38 0.73
C LEU A 97 6.09 0.85 1.48
N ASP A 98 7.36 1.23 1.29
CA ASP A 98 7.90 2.43 1.91
C ASP A 98 7.19 3.68 1.41
N ARG A 99 6.99 3.77 0.09
CA ARG A 99 6.28 4.91 -0.49
C ARG A 99 4.84 4.97 -0.01
N ASN A 100 4.20 3.82 0.13
CA ASN A 100 2.84 3.75 0.65
C ASN A 100 2.80 4.25 2.09
N CYS A 101 3.76 3.85 2.89
CA CYS A 101 3.85 4.28 4.27
C CYS A 101 4.01 5.79 4.37
N ASP A 102 4.86 6.36 3.52
CA ASP A 102 5.06 7.81 3.50
C ASP A 102 3.79 8.55 3.10
N ALA A 103 3.07 8.04 2.11
CA ALA A 103 1.82 8.66 1.68
C ALA A 103 0.76 8.60 2.79
N LEU A 104 0.71 7.50 3.53
CA LEU A 104 -0.22 7.36 4.65
C LEU A 104 0.13 8.33 5.79
N LYS A 105 1.42 8.50 6.08
CA LYS A 105 1.86 9.44 7.10
C LYS A 105 1.48 10.86 6.73
N LEU A 106 1.68 11.21 5.47
CA LEU A 106 1.34 12.54 4.97
C LEU A 106 -0.16 12.77 5.08
N HIS A 107 -0.95 11.79 4.69
CA HIS A 107 -2.41 11.87 4.77
C HIS A 107 -2.87 12.05 6.22
N LEU A 108 -2.31 11.26 7.13
CA LEU A 108 -2.66 11.34 8.55
C LEU A 108 -2.32 12.71 9.11
N ARG A 109 -1.17 13.27 8.74
CA ARG A 109 -0.77 14.60 9.20
C ARG A 109 -1.76 15.65 8.72
N ALA A 110 -2.15 15.58 7.45
CA ALA A 110 -3.10 16.53 6.89
C ALA A 110 -4.45 16.47 7.60
N VAL A 111 -4.94 15.26 7.88
CA VAL A 111 -6.20 15.09 8.60
C VAL A 111 -6.09 15.65 10.03
N THR A 112 -4.97 15.39 10.68
CA THR A 112 -4.75 15.88 12.04
C THR A 112 -4.71 17.41 12.09
N GLU A 113 -4.03 18.02 11.12
CA GLU A 113 -3.96 19.48 11.04
C GLU A 113 -5.33 20.09 10.77
N LEU A 114 -6.07 19.51 9.85
CA LEU A 114 -7.41 19.99 9.53
C LEU A 114 -8.33 19.88 10.75
N THR A 115 -8.28 18.75 11.45
CA THR A 115 -9.08 18.56 12.67
C THR A 115 -8.73 19.59 13.72
N GLY A 116 -7.43 19.91 13.87
CA GLY A 116 -7.00 20.96 14.80
C GLY A 116 -7.52 22.32 14.42
N LEU A 117 -7.48 22.65 13.14
CA LEU A 117 -7.98 23.95 12.69
C LEU A 117 -9.49 24.08 12.93
N ILE A 118 -10.23 23.02 12.69
CA ILE A 118 -11.67 23.03 12.93
C ILE A 118 -11.96 23.22 14.43
N ARG A 119 -11.22 22.50 15.28
CA ARG A 119 -11.40 22.63 16.72
C ARG A 119 -11.10 24.04 17.18
N ASP A 120 -9.99 24.63 16.70
CA ASP A 120 -9.60 25.97 17.07
C ASP A 120 -10.65 26.99 16.64
N ALA A 121 -11.20 26.81 15.45
CA ALA A 121 -12.24 27.71 14.94
C ALA A 121 -13.49 27.65 15.80
N LEU A 122 -13.89 26.46 16.22
CA LEU A 122 -15.06 26.29 17.07
C LEU A 122 -14.83 26.88 18.45
N GLU A 123 -13.65 26.70 19.03
CA GLU A 123 -13.32 27.25 20.33
C GLU A 123 -13.29 28.77 20.26
N THR A 124 -12.77 29.35 19.21
CA THR A 124 -12.74 30.77 19.00
C THR A 124 -14.16 31.36 18.96
N GLN A 125 -15.06 30.70 18.23
CA GLN A 125 -16.45 31.14 18.18
C GLN A 125 -17.10 31.13 19.55
N GLU A 126 -16.84 30.09 20.33
CA GLU A 126 -17.41 29.99 21.68
C GLU A 126 -16.84 31.07 22.60
N ALA A 127 -15.53 31.29 22.50
CA ALA A 127 -14.88 32.31 23.35
C ALA A 127 -15.36 33.71 23.02
N ASP A 128 -15.70 33.97 21.76
CA ASP A 128 -16.18 35.29 21.35
C ASP A 128 -17.65 35.53 21.69
N GLY A 129 -18.30 34.57 22.31
CA GLY A 129 -19.70 34.70 22.65
C GLY A 129 -20.63 34.53 21.48
N THR A 130 -20.17 33.97 20.39
CA THR A 130 -21.03 33.72 19.25
C THR A 130 -21.77 32.41 19.50
N TYR A 131 -23.07 32.49 19.60
CA TYR A 131 -23.85 31.30 19.90
C TYR A 131 -24.58 30.76 18.71
N THR A 132 -24.09 31.04 17.54
CA THR A 132 -24.74 30.60 16.30
C THR A 132 -24.96 29.10 16.24
N ILE A 133 -23.92 28.36 16.63
CA ILE A 133 -24.01 26.89 16.60
C ILE A 133 -25.02 26.40 17.61
N HIS A 134 -25.03 26.97 18.81
CA HIS A 134 -26.00 26.59 19.82
C HIS A 134 -27.42 26.89 19.38
N GLN A 135 -27.61 28.04 18.77
CA GLN A 135 -28.94 28.44 18.31
C GLN A 135 -29.44 27.50 17.21
N LEU A 136 -28.57 27.13 16.31
CA LEU A 136 -28.94 26.17 15.26
C LEU A 136 -29.28 24.81 15.84
N ARG A 137 -28.48 24.40 16.83
CA ARG A 137 -28.74 23.10 17.45
C ARG A 137 -30.08 23.10 18.20
N ASP A 138 -30.34 24.15 18.93
CA ASP A 138 -31.62 24.26 19.66
C ASP A 138 -32.78 24.31 18.70
N GLY A 139 -32.64 25.05 17.62
CA GLY A 139 -33.69 25.10 16.60
C GLY A 139 -33.95 23.77 15.96
N GLN A 140 -32.93 22.97 15.80
CA GLN A 140 -33.11 21.64 15.23
C GLN A 140 -33.68 20.66 16.25
N GLY A 141 -33.35 20.87 17.50
CA GLY A 141 -33.89 20.04 18.56
C GLY A 141 -35.37 20.27 18.83
N ALA A 142 -35.85 21.37 18.37
CA ALA A 142 -37.29 21.64 18.52
C ALA A 142 -38.05 20.95 17.41
#